data_d752ff20393b5c9057511858f3ea6127
#
_entry.id   d752ff20393b5c9057511858f3ea6127
#
_cell.length_a   1.000
_cell.length_b   1.000
_cell.length_c   1.000
_cell.angle_alpha   90.00
_cell.angle_beta   90.00
_cell.angle_gamma   90.00
#
_symmetry.space_group_name_H-M   'P 1'
#
loop_
_entity.id
_entity.type
_entity.pdbx_description
1 polymer ?
#
loop_
_entity_poly.entity_id
_entity_poly.type
_entity_poly.pdbx_seq_one_letter_code
_entity_poly.pdbx_strand_id
1 'polypeptide(L)'
;MAFQTSCAAAGGLNCLPDVVADGEGRELVQHGSALFPIACYEEDIKSYSVAWHWHEEFEYILAVKGPLAVDVSKVRLNLQTGQGVFVNSGVFHAVEQALGRVDVLV
;
A
#
# COMPACT_ATOMS: atom_id res chain seq x y z
N MET A 1 -16.18 -3.19 4.08
CA MET A 1 -15.82 -1.85 4.48
C MET A 1 -15.70 -0.97 3.25
N ALA A 2 -16.37 0.13 3.24
CA ALA A 2 -16.42 0.97 2.05
C ALA A 2 -15.47 2.13 2.19
N PHE A 3 -14.44 2.11 1.39
CA PHE A 3 -13.50 3.21 1.30
C PHE A 3 -13.65 3.83 -0.05
N GLN A 4 -13.60 5.03 -0.11
CA GLN A 4 -13.70 5.76 -1.33
C GLN A 4 -12.71 6.91 -1.23
N THR A 5 -12.81 7.85 -2.11
CA THR A 5 -11.90 8.97 -2.07
C THR A 5 -11.94 9.71 -0.74
N SER A 6 -13.05 9.62 -0.02
CA SER A 6 -13.15 10.26 1.28
C SER A 6 -12.79 9.27 2.37
N CYS A 7 -11.54 8.99 2.50
CA CYS A 7 -11.03 8.03 3.47
C CYS A 7 -11.28 8.45 4.90
N ALA A 8 -11.52 9.72 5.13
CA ALA A 8 -11.78 10.22 6.47
C ALA A 8 -13.03 9.61 7.10
N ALA A 9 -13.92 9.07 6.29
CA ALA A 9 -15.13 8.44 6.78
C ALA A 9 -14.92 6.99 7.18
N ALA A 10 -13.79 6.43 6.90
CA ALA A 10 -13.52 5.03 7.17
C ALA A 10 -13.24 4.83 8.65
N GLY A 11 -14.15 4.22 9.36
CA GLY A 11 -14.01 4.05 10.80
C GLY A 11 -12.80 3.21 11.18
N GLY A 12 -11.82 3.79 11.77
CA GLY A 12 -10.68 3.09 12.35
C GLY A 12 -9.52 2.82 11.43
N LEU A 13 -9.68 2.90 10.12
CA LEU A 13 -8.59 2.72 9.17
C LEU A 13 -8.38 3.97 8.36
N ASN A 14 -7.15 4.21 7.99
CA ASN A 14 -6.78 5.34 7.17
C ASN A 14 -6.77 4.96 5.69
N CYS A 15 -6.92 5.94 4.83
CA CYS A 15 -6.60 5.75 3.43
C CYS A 15 -5.10 5.82 3.23
N LEU A 16 -4.62 5.07 2.27
CA LEU A 16 -3.23 5.20 1.85
C LEU A 16 -3.04 6.57 1.20
N PRO A 17 -2.09 7.37 1.68
CA PRO A 17 -1.83 8.67 1.08
C PRO A 17 -1.18 8.49 -0.30
N ASP A 18 -1.26 9.54 -1.12
CA ASP A 18 -0.53 9.55 -2.36
C ASP A 18 0.96 9.44 -2.11
N VAL A 19 1.64 8.78 -3.02
CA VAL A 19 3.10 8.64 -2.91
C VAL A 19 3.73 9.99 -3.21
N VAL A 20 4.50 10.48 -2.24
CA VAL A 20 5.37 11.65 -2.41
C VAL A 20 6.78 11.15 -2.17
N ALA A 21 7.59 11.17 -3.22
CA ALA A 21 8.94 10.61 -3.17
C ALA A 21 9.98 11.65 -3.54
N ASP A 22 11.20 11.45 -3.05
CA ASP A 22 12.33 12.28 -3.44
C ASP A 22 12.90 11.83 -4.80
N GLY A 23 13.98 12.45 -5.23
CA GLY A 23 14.60 12.16 -6.52
C GLY A 23 15.18 10.75 -6.65
N GLU A 24 15.31 10.03 -5.54
CA GLU A 24 15.82 8.65 -5.53
C GLU A 24 14.70 7.64 -5.32
N GLY A 25 13.45 8.09 -5.30
CA GLY A 25 12.30 7.22 -5.13
C GLY A 25 11.95 6.89 -3.69
N ARG A 26 12.60 7.51 -2.71
CA ARG A 26 12.28 7.30 -1.31
C ARG A 26 10.99 8.03 -0.98
N GLU A 27 10.04 7.31 -0.40
CA GLU A 27 8.80 7.92 0.04
C GLU A 27 9.04 8.87 1.20
N LEU A 28 8.45 10.06 1.09
CA LEU A 28 8.59 11.10 2.11
C LEU A 28 7.46 11.09 3.13
N VAL A 29 6.41 10.33 2.88
CA VAL A 29 5.30 10.20 3.81
C VAL A 29 5.71 9.28 4.96
N GLN A 30 5.48 9.74 6.18
CA GLN A 30 5.77 8.93 7.35
C GLN A 30 4.57 8.04 7.68
N HIS A 31 4.82 6.76 7.87
CA HIS A 31 3.81 5.78 8.27
C HIS A 31 4.04 5.39 9.72
N GLY A 32 3.03 5.61 10.55
CA GLY A 32 3.16 5.36 11.97
C GLY A 32 3.93 6.45 12.68
N SER A 33 4.33 6.18 13.91
CA SER A 33 5.07 7.12 14.74
C SER A 33 6.05 6.37 15.64
N ALA A 34 6.90 7.12 16.35
CA ALA A 34 7.83 6.50 17.28
C ALA A 34 7.10 5.76 18.41
N LEU A 35 5.94 6.23 18.81
CA LEU A 35 5.15 5.61 19.87
C LEU A 35 4.27 4.48 19.35
N PHE A 36 3.90 4.53 18.07
CA PHE A 36 3.07 3.51 17.45
C PHE A 36 3.56 3.31 16.01
N PRO A 37 4.61 2.50 15.84
CA PRO A 37 5.29 2.37 14.54
C PRO A 37 4.58 1.42 13.59
N ILE A 38 3.27 1.49 13.50
CA ILE A 38 2.46 0.68 12.61
C ILE A 38 1.42 1.58 11.97
N ALA A 39 1.23 1.41 10.66
CA ALA A 39 0.16 2.05 9.94
C ALA A 39 -0.61 0.99 9.16
N CYS A 40 -1.93 1.12 9.15
CA CYS A 40 -2.79 0.19 8.41
C CYS A 40 -3.74 1.01 7.56
N TYR A 41 -3.76 0.71 6.27
CA TYR A 41 -4.60 1.42 5.30
C TYR A 41 -5.51 0.42 4.60
N GLU A 42 -6.69 0.86 4.27
CA GLU A 42 -7.61 0.03 3.50
C GLU A 42 -8.17 0.85 2.36
N GLU A 43 -8.11 0.29 1.15
CA GLU A 43 -8.56 0.95 -0.07
C GLU A 43 -9.50 0.03 -0.83
N ASP A 44 -10.58 0.58 -1.35
CA ASP A 44 -11.48 -0.15 -2.24
C ASP A 44 -11.76 0.65 -3.52
N ILE A 45 -10.85 1.51 -3.90
CA ILE A 45 -10.99 2.38 -5.05
C ILE A 45 -10.55 1.63 -6.31
N LYS A 46 -11.42 1.63 -7.31
CA LYS A 46 -11.09 1.05 -8.61
C LYS A 46 -9.92 1.75 -9.25
N SER A 47 -9.06 0.97 -9.87
CA SER A 47 -7.94 1.49 -10.66
C SER A 47 -6.98 2.36 -9.86
N TYR A 48 -6.91 2.14 -8.57
CA TYR A 48 -5.96 2.87 -7.75
C TYR A 48 -4.55 2.29 -7.96
N SER A 49 -3.63 3.16 -8.31
CA SER A 49 -2.24 2.78 -8.54
C SER A 49 -1.34 3.51 -7.59
N VAL A 50 -0.31 2.82 -7.13
CA VAL A 50 0.74 3.41 -6.30
C VAL A 50 2.02 3.41 -7.12
N ALA A 51 2.60 4.59 -7.35
CA ALA A 51 3.79 4.73 -8.15
C ALA A 51 5.00 4.06 -7.49
N TRP A 52 6.02 3.79 -8.28
CA TRP A 52 7.26 3.21 -7.80
C TRP A 52 7.87 4.06 -6.68
N HIS A 53 8.17 3.40 -5.55
CA HIS A 53 8.78 4.05 -4.40
C HIS A 53 9.42 3.01 -3.49
N TRP A 54 10.15 3.48 -2.50
CA TRP A 54 10.63 2.62 -1.41
C TRP A 54 10.55 3.40 -0.09
N HIS A 55 10.53 2.65 0.99
CA HIS A 55 10.51 3.21 2.34
C HIS A 55 11.20 2.25 3.29
N GLU A 56 11.48 2.72 4.48
CA GLU A 56 12.17 1.90 5.47
C GLU A 56 11.26 0.93 6.18
N GLU A 57 9.97 1.18 6.14
CA GLU A 57 9.00 0.29 6.75
C GLU A 57 8.92 -1.03 5.99
N PHE A 58 8.62 -2.10 6.71
CA PHE A 58 8.15 -3.34 6.08
C PHE A 58 6.70 -3.14 5.70
N GLU A 59 6.29 -3.74 4.62
CA GLU A 59 4.90 -3.63 4.18
C GLU A 59 4.32 -4.99 3.86
N TYR A 60 3.08 -5.22 4.29
CA TYR A 60 2.32 -6.37 3.88
C TYR A 60 1.12 -5.89 3.09
N ILE A 61 0.94 -6.39 1.88
CA ILE A 61 -0.14 -6.01 0.99
C ILE A 61 -1.05 -7.21 0.80
N LEU A 62 -2.33 -7.05 1.10
CA LEU A 62 -3.33 -8.09 0.95
C LEU A 62 -4.35 -7.68 -0.10
N ALA A 63 -4.57 -8.54 -1.08
CA ALA A 63 -5.64 -8.34 -2.06
C ALA A 63 -6.95 -8.81 -1.44
N VAL A 64 -7.75 -7.88 -0.97
CA VAL A 64 -9.08 -8.19 -0.43
C VAL A 64 -10.02 -8.52 -1.56
N LYS A 65 -9.92 -7.79 -2.65
CA LYS A 65 -10.73 -8.02 -3.84
C LYS A 65 -9.85 -7.79 -5.07
N GLY A 66 -9.25 -8.85 -5.53
CA GLY A 66 -8.31 -8.82 -6.64
C GLY A 66 -8.99 -8.76 -8.00
N PRO A 67 -8.20 -8.84 -9.08
CA PRO A 67 -6.76 -9.05 -9.06
C PRO A 67 -5.99 -7.79 -8.72
N LEU A 68 -4.79 -7.99 -8.19
CA LEU A 68 -3.89 -6.92 -7.81
C LEU A 68 -2.49 -7.25 -8.33
N ALA A 69 -1.89 -6.34 -9.05
CA ALA A 69 -0.52 -6.49 -9.51
C ALA A 69 0.40 -5.72 -8.58
N VAL A 70 1.40 -6.39 -8.03
CA VAL A 70 2.42 -5.76 -7.20
C VAL A 70 3.75 -5.98 -7.89
N ASP A 71 4.41 -4.88 -8.24
CA ASP A 71 5.76 -4.93 -8.80
C ASP A 71 6.74 -4.76 -7.66
N VAL A 72 7.56 -5.77 -7.44
CA VAL A 72 8.56 -5.77 -6.38
C VAL A 72 9.90 -5.94 -7.05
N SER A 73 10.72 -4.89 -7.00
CA SER A 73 12.00 -4.86 -7.69
C SER A 73 11.80 -5.17 -9.18
N LYS A 74 12.24 -6.32 -9.67
CA LYS A 74 12.13 -6.68 -11.09
C LYS A 74 11.07 -7.76 -11.33
N VAL A 75 10.25 -8.06 -10.33
CA VAL A 75 9.28 -9.15 -10.42
C VAL A 75 7.87 -8.58 -10.29
N ARG A 76 6.98 -8.97 -11.19
CA ARG A 76 5.56 -8.64 -11.07
C ARG A 76 4.83 -9.84 -10.49
N LEU A 77 4.11 -9.59 -9.41
CA LEU A 77 3.28 -10.58 -8.76
C LEU A 77 1.82 -10.24 -9.01
N ASN A 78 1.05 -11.22 -9.46
CA ASN A 78 -0.39 -11.04 -9.66
C ASN A 78 -1.11 -11.76 -8.54
N LEU A 79 -1.73 -10.98 -7.66
CA LEU A 79 -2.40 -11.51 -6.49
C LEU A 79 -3.89 -11.65 -6.78
N GLN A 80 -4.43 -12.81 -6.45
CA GLN A 80 -5.87 -13.03 -6.48
C GLN A 80 -6.45 -12.68 -5.11
N THR A 81 -7.77 -12.58 -5.04
CA THR A 81 -8.46 -12.32 -3.79
C THR A 81 -7.96 -13.26 -2.69
N GLY A 82 -7.61 -12.70 -1.55
CA GLY A 82 -7.12 -13.45 -0.41
C GLY A 82 -5.63 -13.71 -0.39
N GLN A 83 -4.92 -13.37 -1.45
CA GLN A 83 -3.47 -13.52 -1.50
C GLN A 83 -2.78 -12.23 -1.08
N GLY A 84 -1.60 -12.37 -0.49
CA GLY A 84 -0.82 -11.23 -0.04
C GLY A 84 0.65 -11.38 -0.38
N VAL A 85 1.37 -10.26 -0.23
CA VAL A 85 2.81 -10.22 -0.43
C VAL A 85 3.44 -9.39 0.66
N PHE A 86 4.61 -9.82 1.10
CA PHE A 86 5.43 -9.07 2.05
C PHE A 86 6.51 -8.34 1.28
N VAL A 87 6.60 -7.03 1.48
CA VAL A 87 7.63 -6.19 0.88
C VAL A 87 8.61 -5.79 1.96
N ASN A 88 9.85 -6.19 1.78
CA ASN A 88 10.89 -5.91 2.75
C ASN A 88 11.26 -4.43 2.78
N SER A 89 11.89 -4.01 3.87
CA SER A 89 12.40 -2.64 4.02
C SER A 89 13.34 -2.29 2.88
N GLY A 90 13.18 -1.10 2.33
CA GLY A 90 14.07 -0.58 1.29
C GLY A 90 13.86 -1.16 -0.10
N VAL A 91 12.89 -2.02 -0.30
CA VAL A 91 12.64 -2.64 -1.60
C VAL A 91 11.76 -1.74 -2.46
N PHE A 92 12.21 -1.48 -3.67
CA PHE A 92 11.49 -0.65 -4.63
C PHE A 92 10.28 -1.41 -5.14
N HIS A 93 9.11 -0.79 -5.05
CA HIS A 93 7.86 -1.47 -5.41
C HIS A 93 6.81 -0.50 -5.91
N ALA A 94 5.80 -1.05 -6.58
CA ALA A 94 4.65 -0.32 -7.09
C ALA A 94 3.44 -1.24 -7.02
N VAL A 95 2.26 -0.64 -6.99
CA VAL A 95 1.00 -1.39 -6.94
C VAL A 95 0.10 -0.88 -8.05
N GLU A 96 -0.56 -1.80 -8.75
CA GLU A 96 -1.39 -1.43 -9.87
C GLU A 96 -2.70 -2.20 -9.84
N GLN A 97 -3.78 -1.46 -9.81
CA GLN A 97 -5.16 -1.95 -9.81
C GLN A 97 -5.52 -2.84 -8.64
N ALA A 98 -6.54 -2.44 -7.94
CA ALA A 98 -7.17 -3.24 -6.91
C ALA A 98 -8.59 -2.76 -6.75
N LEU A 99 -9.51 -3.67 -6.48
CA LEU A 99 -10.87 -3.31 -6.08
C LEU A 99 -10.96 -3.21 -4.57
N GLY A 100 -10.10 -3.89 -3.86
CA GLY A 100 -10.00 -3.77 -2.42
C GLY A 100 -8.65 -4.28 -1.96
N ARG A 101 -7.97 -3.51 -1.11
CA ARG A 101 -6.62 -3.80 -0.69
C ARG A 101 -6.42 -3.33 0.76
N VAL A 102 -5.64 -4.08 1.50
CA VAL A 102 -5.18 -3.66 2.82
C VAL A 102 -3.65 -3.61 2.80
N ASP A 103 -3.10 -2.51 3.28
CA ASP A 103 -1.67 -2.34 3.43
C ASP A 103 -1.35 -2.13 4.90
N VAL A 104 -0.39 -2.89 5.41
CA VAL A 104 0.12 -2.74 6.77
C VAL A 104 1.60 -2.41 6.68
N LEU A 105 1.99 -1.30 7.25
CA LEU A 105 3.38 -0.85 7.26
C LEU A 105 3.89 -0.84 8.70
N VAL A 106 5.05 -1.42 8.89
CA VAL A 106 5.66 -1.56 10.22
C VAL A 106 7.09 -1.06 10.23
#